data_6ee2a002e00c3128e0dcf0937de39740
#
_entry.id   6ee2a002e00c3128e0dcf0937de39740
#
_cell.length_a   1.000
_cell.length_b   1.000
_cell.length_c   1.000
_cell.angle_alpha   90.00
_cell.angle_beta   90.00
_cell.angle_gamma   90.00
#
_symmetry.space_group_name_H-M   'P 1'
#
loop_
_entity.id
_entity.type
_entity.pdbx_description
1 polymer ?
#
loop_
_entity_poly.entity_id
_entity_poly.type
_entity_poly.pdbx_seq_one_letter_code
_entity_poly.pdbx_strand_id
1 'polypeptide(L)'
;LYALKYLKEQGYKPKHSFRFFFGCDEEKGMADVQYYAKNYKEPAFSVVPDVMFPVCNGEKGILEFDATRPVKSSKLVSFESGIMSNQVPAEAVAVLTLTGEETANVKEVVEAAGGTCENQADGSVKVYVHGIPAHAAFPEGSESAEVKMAGLLKKSGVLDEDAANLMDAICEMFGDYYGAGLNIPFEDEGSGKLTHVGGMCKLENGVFWQDVNIRYNVTAVYEVLMENITKTLKAHGFELTEAHDSAPCF
;
A
#
# COMPACT_ATOMS: atom_id res chain seq x y z
N LEU A 1 -4.76 -21.33 -22.86
CA LEU A 1 -4.10 -21.99 -24.02
C LEU A 1 -4.02 -23.50 -23.86
N TYR A 2 -3.44 -24.03 -22.78
CA TYR A 2 -3.28 -25.48 -22.57
C TYR A 2 -4.60 -26.25 -22.56
N ALA A 3 -5.65 -25.72 -21.92
CA ALA A 3 -6.98 -26.33 -21.93
C ALA A 3 -7.54 -26.49 -23.34
N LEU A 4 -7.38 -25.48 -24.20
CA LEU A 4 -7.83 -25.54 -25.60
C LEU A 4 -6.96 -26.47 -26.45
N LYS A 5 -5.65 -26.52 -26.19
CA LYS A 5 -4.76 -27.51 -26.79
C LYS A 5 -5.24 -28.94 -26.45
N TYR A 6 -5.49 -29.21 -25.17
CA TYR A 6 -6.00 -30.50 -24.72
C TYR A 6 -7.33 -30.88 -25.39
N LEU A 7 -8.31 -29.97 -25.41
CA LEU A 7 -9.60 -30.21 -26.07
C LEU A 7 -9.44 -30.49 -27.56
N LYS A 8 -8.54 -29.79 -28.25
CA LYS A 8 -8.23 -30.03 -29.66
C LYS A 8 -7.62 -31.40 -29.87
N GLU A 9 -6.71 -31.86 -29.00
CA GLU A 9 -6.11 -33.18 -29.02
C GLU A 9 -7.15 -34.30 -28.79
N GLN A 10 -8.21 -33.98 -27.99
CA GLN A 10 -9.36 -34.90 -27.79
C GLN A 10 -10.39 -34.84 -28.94
N GLY A 11 -10.10 -34.13 -30.03
CA GLY A 11 -10.97 -34.03 -31.20
C GLY A 11 -12.17 -33.07 -31.03
N TYR A 12 -12.20 -32.25 -29.97
CA TYR A 12 -13.27 -31.30 -29.75
C TYR A 12 -13.26 -30.23 -30.86
N LYS A 13 -14.43 -30.02 -31.47
CA LYS A 13 -14.67 -28.95 -32.44
C LYS A 13 -15.54 -27.86 -31.84
N PRO A 14 -15.01 -26.67 -31.61
CA PRO A 14 -15.77 -25.57 -31.01
C PRO A 14 -16.90 -25.10 -31.95
N LYS A 15 -18.04 -24.75 -31.40
CA LYS A 15 -19.18 -24.18 -32.14
C LYS A 15 -19.01 -22.69 -32.42
N HIS A 16 -18.11 -22.03 -31.69
CA HIS A 16 -17.83 -20.60 -31.77
C HIS A 16 -16.35 -20.37 -31.98
N SER A 17 -16.00 -19.23 -32.57
CA SER A 17 -14.60 -18.79 -32.68
C SER A 17 -14.09 -18.30 -31.32
N PHE A 18 -12.80 -18.53 -31.06
CA PHE A 18 -12.09 -17.99 -29.92
C PHE A 18 -11.20 -16.84 -30.34
N ARG A 19 -11.17 -15.81 -29.50
CA ARG A 19 -10.20 -14.73 -29.58
C ARG A 19 -9.38 -14.73 -28.29
N PHE A 20 -8.07 -14.66 -28.42
CA PHE A 20 -7.15 -14.48 -27.31
C PHE A 20 -6.65 -13.05 -27.33
N PHE A 21 -6.77 -12.40 -26.19
CA PHE A 21 -6.17 -11.11 -25.95
C PHE A 21 -5.03 -11.29 -24.93
N PHE A 22 -3.84 -10.85 -25.30
CA PHE A 22 -2.66 -10.82 -24.45
C PHE A 22 -2.33 -9.36 -24.21
N GLY A 23 -2.76 -8.83 -23.08
CA GLY A 23 -2.47 -7.47 -22.66
C GLY A 23 -1.05 -7.34 -22.12
N CYS A 24 -0.59 -6.10 -22.00
CA CYS A 24 0.71 -5.77 -21.43
C CYS A 24 0.65 -4.57 -20.46
N ASP A 25 -0.54 -4.11 -20.11
CA ASP A 25 -0.75 -2.90 -19.32
C ASP A 25 -1.78 -3.08 -18.19
N GLU A 26 -2.05 -4.33 -17.79
CA GLU A 26 -3.05 -4.66 -16.77
C GLU A 26 -2.72 -3.96 -15.44
N GLU A 27 -1.45 -4.01 -15.01
CA GLU A 27 -0.95 -3.45 -13.74
C GLU A 27 -0.78 -1.91 -13.75
N LYS A 28 -1.02 -1.24 -14.89
CA LYS A 28 -0.74 0.21 -15.06
C LYS A 28 -1.89 1.00 -15.68
N GLY A 29 -3.14 0.50 -15.55
CA GLY A 29 -4.33 1.23 -15.97
C GLY A 29 -5.00 0.73 -17.23
N MET A 30 -4.63 -0.47 -17.75
CA MET A 30 -5.34 -1.19 -18.82
C MET A 30 -5.55 -0.40 -20.13
N ALA A 31 -4.59 0.44 -20.52
CA ALA A 31 -4.70 1.25 -21.75
C ALA A 31 -4.86 0.39 -23.01
N ASP A 32 -4.28 -0.79 -23.03
CA ASP A 32 -4.40 -1.78 -24.09
C ASP A 32 -5.82 -2.39 -24.18
N VAL A 33 -6.45 -2.67 -23.04
CA VAL A 33 -7.86 -3.12 -22.98
C VAL A 33 -8.81 -2.02 -23.45
N GLN A 34 -8.57 -0.77 -23.03
CA GLN A 34 -9.35 0.39 -23.48
C GLN A 34 -9.21 0.60 -25.00
N TYR A 35 -7.99 0.46 -25.55
CA TYR A 35 -7.76 0.52 -26.98
C TYR A 35 -8.48 -0.62 -27.71
N TYR A 36 -8.43 -1.83 -27.19
CA TYR A 36 -9.12 -2.99 -27.74
C TYR A 36 -10.64 -2.76 -27.77
N ALA A 37 -11.24 -2.37 -26.66
CA ALA A 37 -12.69 -2.13 -26.55
C ALA A 37 -13.17 -1.05 -27.53
N LYS A 38 -12.34 -0.02 -27.76
CA LYS A 38 -12.66 1.07 -28.70
C LYS A 38 -12.57 0.68 -30.19
N ASN A 39 -11.65 -0.23 -30.54
CA ASN A 39 -11.29 -0.50 -31.93
C ASN A 39 -11.75 -1.86 -32.47
N TYR A 40 -12.21 -2.75 -31.61
CA TYR A 40 -12.62 -4.09 -32.00
C TYR A 40 -14.04 -4.40 -31.50
N LYS A 41 -14.72 -5.26 -32.24
CA LYS A 41 -16.04 -5.73 -31.84
C LYS A 41 -15.94 -6.54 -30.55
N GLU A 42 -16.81 -6.23 -29.63
CA GLU A 42 -16.93 -6.96 -28.36
C GLU A 42 -17.24 -8.45 -28.59
N PRO A 43 -16.65 -9.35 -27.83
CA PRO A 43 -17.02 -10.76 -27.83
C PRO A 43 -18.40 -10.93 -27.17
N ALA A 44 -19.11 -11.99 -27.55
CA ALA A 44 -20.38 -12.34 -26.90
C ALA A 44 -20.20 -12.82 -25.44
N PHE A 45 -19.00 -13.26 -25.11
CA PHE A 45 -18.62 -13.74 -23.79
C PHE A 45 -17.09 -13.63 -23.62
N SER A 46 -16.64 -13.18 -22.47
CA SER A 46 -15.22 -13.08 -22.10
C SER A 46 -14.94 -13.85 -20.84
N VAL A 47 -13.76 -14.46 -20.76
CA VAL A 47 -13.23 -15.10 -19.56
C VAL A 47 -11.88 -14.45 -19.24
N VAL A 48 -11.76 -13.93 -18.03
CA VAL A 48 -10.50 -13.40 -17.47
C VAL A 48 -10.07 -14.36 -16.37
N PRO A 49 -9.09 -15.25 -16.61
CA PRO A 49 -8.69 -16.26 -15.64
C PRO A 49 -7.62 -15.75 -14.68
N ASP A 50 -7.89 -14.65 -13.99
CA ASP A 50 -6.96 -13.95 -13.13
C ASP A 50 -7.50 -13.73 -11.71
N VAL A 51 -8.39 -14.58 -11.26
CA VAL A 51 -8.98 -14.53 -9.93
C VAL A 51 -9.01 -15.91 -9.30
N MET A 52 -9.30 -15.95 -7.99
CA MET A 52 -9.44 -17.21 -7.26
C MET A 52 -10.62 -18.04 -7.79
N PHE A 53 -10.42 -19.35 -7.82
CA PHE A 53 -11.44 -20.30 -8.25
C PHE A 53 -12.56 -20.42 -7.18
N PRO A 54 -13.85 -20.61 -7.54
CA PRO A 54 -14.35 -20.93 -8.88
C PRO A 54 -14.72 -19.73 -9.75
N VAL A 55 -15.25 -18.65 -9.21
CA VAL A 55 -15.70 -17.46 -9.93
C VAL A 55 -15.70 -16.27 -8.99
N CYS A 56 -15.17 -15.14 -9.41
CA CYS A 56 -15.38 -13.84 -8.78
C CYS A 56 -16.61 -13.19 -9.41
N ASN A 57 -17.60 -12.85 -8.61
CA ASN A 57 -18.84 -12.21 -9.03
C ASN A 57 -18.93 -10.74 -8.64
N GLY A 58 -17.88 -10.19 -8.04
CA GLY A 58 -17.79 -8.81 -7.63
C GLY A 58 -16.39 -8.46 -7.18
N GLU A 59 -16.03 -7.20 -7.31
CA GLU A 59 -14.73 -6.66 -6.90
C GLU A 59 -14.92 -5.41 -6.06
N LYS A 60 -14.09 -5.28 -5.02
CA LYS A 60 -14.00 -4.04 -4.25
C LYS A 60 -13.49 -2.90 -5.12
N GLY A 61 -13.92 -1.69 -4.83
CA GLY A 61 -13.30 -0.51 -5.39
C GLY A 61 -11.83 -0.39 -4.93
N ILE A 62 -11.04 0.25 -5.77
CA ILE A 62 -9.63 0.54 -5.50
C ILE A 62 -9.51 2.06 -5.44
N LEU A 63 -9.20 2.57 -4.25
CA LEU A 63 -8.85 3.97 -4.06
C LEU A 63 -7.37 4.04 -3.71
N GLU A 64 -6.61 4.71 -4.55
CA GLU A 64 -5.21 5.02 -4.32
C GLU A 64 -5.05 6.52 -4.17
N PHE A 65 -4.25 6.95 -3.23
CA PHE A 65 -3.96 8.37 -3.09
C PHE A 65 -2.57 8.63 -2.54
N ASP A 66 -2.04 9.78 -2.90
CA ASP A 66 -0.82 10.34 -2.37
C ASP A 66 -1.12 11.43 -1.35
N ALA A 67 -0.33 11.47 -0.28
CA ALA A 67 -0.38 12.54 0.70
C ALA A 67 1.03 13.01 1.05
N THR A 68 1.18 14.31 1.31
CA THR A 68 2.46 14.90 1.67
C THR A 68 2.37 15.69 2.96
N ARG A 69 3.47 15.73 3.70
CA ARG A 69 3.63 16.51 4.92
C ARG A 69 5.03 17.12 4.97
N PRO A 70 5.17 18.45 5.16
CA PRO A 70 6.46 19.05 5.51
C PRO A 70 6.94 18.53 6.87
N VAL A 71 8.22 18.20 6.96
CA VAL A 71 8.86 17.70 8.19
C VAL A 71 10.12 18.51 8.47
N LYS A 72 10.20 19.08 9.66
CA LYS A 72 11.36 19.83 10.15
C LYS A 72 12.05 19.01 11.23
N SER A 73 13.10 18.30 10.86
CA SER A 73 13.86 17.52 11.81
C SER A 73 15.37 17.74 11.63
N SER A 74 16.06 17.83 12.74
CA SER A 74 17.52 17.78 12.80
C SER A 74 18.04 16.38 13.05
N LYS A 75 17.16 15.44 13.40
CA LYS A 75 17.48 14.06 13.77
C LYS A 75 17.15 13.08 12.67
N LEU A 76 15.96 13.15 12.09
CA LEU A 76 15.51 12.28 11.01
C LEU A 76 15.89 12.89 9.66
N VAL A 77 16.90 12.30 9.00
CA VAL A 77 17.43 12.78 7.71
C VAL A 77 16.62 12.21 6.55
N SER A 78 16.34 10.91 6.59
CA SER A 78 15.51 10.24 5.61
C SER A 78 14.74 9.08 6.24
N PHE A 79 13.64 8.73 5.60
CA PHE A 79 12.82 7.56 5.94
C PHE A 79 12.20 7.06 4.64
N GLU A 80 12.35 5.78 4.34
CA GLU A 80 11.68 5.18 3.19
C GLU A 80 11.23 3.77 3.49
N SER A 81 10.11 3.37 2.90
CA SER A 81 9.55 2.04 3.03
C SER A 81 8.69 1.68 1.82
N GLY A 82 8.64 0.37 1.51
CA GLY A 82 7.82 -0.15 0.44
C GLY A 82 8.39 0.09 -0.98
N ILE A 83 7.92 -0.73 -1.91
CA ILE A 83 8.31 -0.70 -3.32
C ILE A 83 7.11 -0.77 -4.27
N MET A 84 5.91 -1.04 -3.74
CA MET A 84 4.66 -1.19 -4.50
C MET A 84 3.49 -0.64 -3.67
N SER A 85 2.57 0.07 -4.32
CA SER A 85 1.36 0.65 -3.72
C SER A 85 0.45 -0.42 -3.08
N ASN A 86 0.25 -1.52 -3.77
CA ASN A 86 -0.69 -2.58 -3.38
C ASN A 86 -0.09 -3.66 -2.47
N GLN A 87 0.99 -3.34 -1.74
CA GLN A 87 1.67 -4.29 -0.86
C GLN A 87 1.97 -3.69 0.52
N VAL A 88 1.74 -4.47 1.58
CA VAL A 88 2.26 -4.16 2.91
C VAL A 88 3.79 -4.13 2.84
N PRO A 89 4.45 -3.05 3.27
CA PRO A 89 5.90 -2.90 3.17
C PRO A 89 6.69 -4.00 3.87
N ALA A 90 7.59 -4.63 3.13
CA ALA A 90 8.49 -5.66 3.65
C ALA A 90 9.72 -5.10 4.35
N GLU A 91 10.15 -3.90 3.96
CA GLU A 91 11.38 -3.27 4.46
C GLU A 91 11.16 -1.78 4.71
N ALA A 92 11.81 -1.26 5.74
CA ALA A 92 11.91 0.16 6.01
C ALA A 92 13.35 0.53 6.35
N VAL A 93 13.76 1.70 5.89
CA VAL A 93 15.10 2.26 6.11
C VAL A 93 14.97 3.69 6.61
N ALA A 94 15.69 4.03 7.68
CA ALA A 94 15.79 5.41 8.17
C ALA A 94 17.25 5.81 8.34
N VAL A 95 17.55 7.07 8.11
CA VAL A 95 18.86 7.67 8.39
C VAL A 95 18.70 8.75 9.44
N LEU A 96 19.51 8.66 10.50
CA LEU A 96 19.42 9.52 11.67
C LEU A 96 20.75 10.23 11.95
N THR A 97 20.69 11.49 12.36
CA THR A 97 21.83 12.22 12.95
C THR A 97 21.68 12.23 14.47
N LEU A 98 22.53 11.48 15.16
CA LEU A 98 22.42 11.19 16.59
C LEU A 98 23.74 11.41 17.33
N THR A 99 23.65 11.70 18.63
CA THR A 99 24.79 11.61 19.56
C THR A 99 25.15 10.15 19.85
N GLY A 100 26.28 9.91 20.52
CA GLY A 100 26.67 8.54 20.88
C GLY A 100 25.68 7.85 21.82
N GLU A 101 25.10 8.59 22.78
CA GLU A 101 24.10 8.08 23.71
C GLU A 101 22.78 7.76 22.99
N GLU A 102 22.31 8.66 22.15
CA GLU A 102 21.10 8.45 21.33
C GLU A 102 21.25 7.26 20.37
N THR A 103 22.46 7.10 19.80
CA THR A 103 22.78 5.93 18.95
C THR A 103 22.67 4.62 19.74
N ALA A 104 23.12 4.59 20.98
CA ALA A 104 23.01 3.41 21.82
C ALA A 104 21.54 3.09 22.12
N ASN A 105 20.71 4.10 22.41
CA ASN A 105 19.28 3.93 22.67
C ASN A 105 18.54 3.37 21.44
N VAL A 106 18.81 3.91 20.24
CA VAL A 106 18.20 3.41 19.00
C VAL A 106 18.62 1.96 18.74
N LYS A 107 19.92 1.66 18.87
CA LYS A 107 20.44 0.28 18.70
C LYS A 107 19.76 -0.71 19.63
N GLU A 108 19.66 -0.40 20.91
CA GLU A 108 19.01 -1.26 21.89
C GLU A 108 17.56 -1.60 21.48
N VAL A 109 16.78 -0.58 21.11
CA VAL A 109 15.36 -0.76 20.76
C VAL A 109 15.19 -1.52 19.45
N VAL A 110 15.99 -1.17 18.42
CA VAL A 110 15.88 -1.73 17.06
C VAL A 110 16.39 -3.17 17.01
N GLU A 111 17.56 -3.45 17.62
CA GLU A 111 18.15 -4.78 17.61
C GLU A 111 17.33 -5.78 18.46
N ALA A 112 16.73 -5.32 19.58
CA ALA A 112 15.79 -6.13 20.35
C ALA A 112 14.53 -6.55 19.54
N ALA A 113 14.18 -5.80 18.50
CA ALA A 113 13.08 -6.10 17.59
C ALA A 113 13.51 -6.83 16.30
N GLY A 114 14.78 -7.25 16.21
CA GLY A 114 15.34 -7.96 15.06
C GLY A 114 15.74 -7.06 13.88
N GLY A 115 15.78 -5.73 14.07
CA GLY A 115 16.34 -4.79 13.09
C GLY A 115 17.85 -4.64 13.23
N THR A 116 18.47 -3.82 12.38
CA THR A 116 19.90 -3.56 12.41
C THR A 116 20.21 -2.06 12.31
N CYS A 117 21.34 -1.66 12.89
CA CYS A 117 21.83 -0.29 12.87
C CYS A 117 23.29 -0.23 12.41
N GLU A 118 23.59 0.61 11.43
CA GLU A 118 24.92 0.79 10.86
C GLU A 118 25.38 2.24 11.01
N ASN A 119 26.57 2.44 11.60
CA ASN A 119 27.20 3.76 11.61
C ASN A 119 27.76 4.06 10.22
N GLN A 120 27.42 5.22 9.67
CA GLN A 120 27.89 5.67 8.38
C GLN A 120 29.19 6.50 8.53
N ALA A 121 29.93 6.66 7.42
CA ALA A 121 31.21 7.40 7.42
C ALA A 121 31.03 8.90 7.73
N ASP A 122 29.87 9.47 7.48
CA ASP A 122 29.50 10.86 7.78
C ASP A 122 29.04 11.07 9.23
N GLY A 123 29.02 10.01 10.03
CA GLY A 123 28.58 10.04 11.44
C GLY A 123 27.09 9.83 11.63
N SER A 124 26.31 9.68 10.57
CA SER A 124 24.90 9.30 10.68
C SER A 124 24.74 7.81 11.03
N VAL A 125 23.54 7.42 11.44
CA VAL A 125 23.15 6.04 11.74
C VAL A 125 22.06 5.62 10.78
N LYS A 126 22.31 4.54 10.03
CA LYS A 126 21.32 3.92 9.16
C LYS A 126 20.67 2.75 9.86
N VAL A 127 19.36 2.76 9.88
CA VAL A 127 18.50 1.79 10.57
C VAL A 127 17.72 1.00 9.53
N TYR A 128 17.66 -0.32 9.71
CA TYR A 128 16.91 -1.23 8.85
C TYR A 128 15.92 -2.05 9.68
N VAL A 129 14.71 -2.16 9.19
CA VAL A 129 13.66 -2.97 9.81
C VAL A 129 12.97 -3.80 8.74
N HIS A 130 12.70 -5.06 9.05
CA HIS A 130 11.93 -5.96 8.21
C HIS A 130 10.54 -6.21 8.79
N GLY A 131 9.57 -6.29 7.90
CA GLY A 131 8.20 -6.68 8.15
C GLY A 131 7.87 -8.02 7.51
N ILE A 132 6.58 -8.32 7.43
CA ILE A 132 6.03 -9.49 6.74
C ILE A 132 5.09 -8.96 5.65
N PRO A 133 5.47 -9.05 4.37
CA PRO A 133 4.65 -8.50 3.29
C PRO A 133 3.38 -9.32 3.04
N ALA A 134 2.35 -8.64 2.56
CA ALA A 134 1.14 -9.24 2.01
C ALA A 134 0.52 -8.31 0.97
N HIS A 135 -0.41 -8.82 0.16
CA HIS A 135 -1.17 -7.98 -0.75
C HIS A 135 -2.15 -7.10 0.03
N ALA A 136 -2.34 -5.84 -0.39
CA ALA A 136 -3.20 -4.87 0.30
C ALA A 136 -4.66 -5.33 0.47
N ALA A 137 -5.17 -6.17 -0.43
CA ALA A 137 -6.51 -6.74 -0.32
C ALA A 137 -6.60 -7.88 0.72
N PHE A 138 -5.48 -8.48 1.13
CA PHE A 138 -5.39 -9.64 2.04
C PHE A 138 -4.23 -9.44 3.01
N PRO A 139 -4.33 -8.43 3.92
CA PRO A 139 -3.21 -8.06 4.80
C PRO A 139 -3.07 -8.96 6.03
N GLU A 140 -3.93 -9.96 6.19
CA GLU A 140 -3.95 -10.83 7.37
C GLU A 140 -2.61 -11.55 7.57
N GLY A 141 -2.08 -11.45 8.79
CA GLY A 141 -0.81 -12.09 9.15
C GLY A 141 0.44 -11.36 8.67
N SER A 142 0.28 -10.19 8.03
CA SER A 142 1.39 -9.32 7.67
C SER A 142 1.84 -8.41 8.81
N GLU A 143 3.02 -7.82 8.67
CA GLU A 143 3.57 -6.79 9.56
C GLU A 143 4.21 -5.69 8.71
N SER A 144 3.66 -4.47 8.74
CA SER A 144 4.23 -3.33 8.01
C SER A 144 5.58 -2.93 8.59
N ALA A 145 6.63 -2.98 7.77
CA ALA A 145 7.96 -2.51 8.16
C ALA A 145 7.96 -1.00 8.43
N GLU A 146 7.13 -0.23 7.73
CA GLU A 146 6.93 1.20 7.94
C GLU A 146 6.42 1.50 9.36
N VAL A 147 5.30 0.90 9.73
CA VAL A 147 4.69 1.07 11.06
C VAL A 147 5.60 0.57 12.16
N LYS A 148 6.26 -0.57 11.95
CA LYS A 148 7.24 -1.13 12.88
C LYS A 148 8.42 -0.19 13.09
N MET A 149 9.02 0.35 12.03
CA MET A 149 10.11 1.33 12.11
C MET A 149 9.66 2.58 12.87
N ALA A 150 8.50 3.14 12.51
CA ALA A 150 7.94 4.31 13.19
C ALA A 150 7.78 4.07 14.70
N GLY A 151 7.20 2.94 15.09
CA GLY A 151 7.03 2.57 16.50
C GLY A 151 8.35 2.41 17.25
N LEU A 152 9.38 1.81 16.62
CA LEU A 152 10.70 1.63 17.23
C LEU A 152 11.45 2.96 17.40
N LEU A 153 11.42 3.83 16.38
CA LEU A 153 12.03 5.16 16.47
C LEU A 153 11.36 6.02 17.53
N LYS A 154 10.03 6.00 17.62
CA LYS A 154 9.29 6.65 18.70
C LYS A 154 9.71 6.11 20.09
N LYS A 155 9.76 4.78 20.25
CA LYS A 155 10.13 4.12 21.52
C LYS A 155 11.55 4.46 21.95
N SER A 156 12.47 4.72 21.03
CA SER A 156 13.85 5.11 21.34
C SER A 156 13.97 6.48 22.02
N GLY A 157 12.98 7.36 21.85
CA GLY A 157 12.93 8.68 22.47
C GLY A 157 13.95 9.69 21.94
N VAL A 158 14.60 9.41 20.79
CA VAL A 158 15.68 10.26 20.25
C VAL A 158 15.21 11.33 19.28
N LEU A 159 14.00 11.20 18.73
CA LEU A 159 13.48 12.11 17.72
C LEU A 159 13.14 13.48 18.30
N ASP A 160 13.31 14.52 17.49
CA ASP A 160 12.71 15.83 17.77
C ASP A 160 11.18 15.79 17.58
N GLU A 161 10.51 16.83 18.07
CA GLU A 161 9.05 16.87 18.17
C GLU A 161 8.35 16.60 16.83
N ASP A 162 8.80 17.22 15.73
CA ASP A 162 8.11 17.10 14.44
C ASP A 162 8.31 15.71 13.81
N ALA A 163 9.50 15.13 13.96
CA ALA A 163 9.76 13.75 13.54
C ALA A 163 8.99 12.75 14.43
N ALA A 164 8.91 12.98 15.73
CA ALA A 164 8.10 12.14 16.63
C ALA A 164 6.62 12.18 16.25
N ASN A 165 6.07 13.37 15.97
CA ASN A 165 4.70 13.55 15.51
C ASN A 165 4.44 12.87 14.14
N LEU A 166 5.43 12.81 13.24
CA LEU A 166 5.33 12.01 12.01
C LEU A 166 5.22 10.52 12.32
N MET A 167 6.07 10.00 13.22
CA MET A 167 6.01 8.58 13.61
C MET A 167 4.68 8.23 14.29
N ASP A 168 4.13 9.13 15.10
CA ASP A 168 2.79 8.98 15.69
C ASP A 168 1.73 8.90 14.60
N ALA A 169 1.75 9.81 13.65
CA ALA A 169 0.80 9.82 12.54
C ALA A 169 0.84 8.51 11.71
N ILE A 170 2.04 8.01 11.39
CA ILE A 170 2.20 6.73 10.69
C ILE A 170 1.58 5.59 11.50
N CYS A 171 1.90 5.49 12.79
CA CYS A 171 1.37 4.44 13.66
C CYS A 171 -0.16 4.53 13.81
N GLU A 172 -0.71 5.73 13.94
CA GLU A 172 -2.15 5.94 14.10
C GLU A 172 -2.92 5.68 12.81
N MET A 173 -2.43 6.16 11.66
CA MET A 173 -3.11 6.01 10.39
C MET A 173 -2.99 4.60 9.79
N PHE A 174 -1.84 3.93 9.95
CA PHE A 174 -1.54 2.66 9.27
C PHE A 174 -1.28 1.48 10.22
N GLY A 175 -1.51 1.66 11.52
CA GLY A 175 -1.34 0.61 12.54
C GLY A 175 -2.40 -0.50 12.51
N ASP A 176 -3.52 -0.28 11.84
CA ASP A 176 -4.51 -1.29 11.49
C ASP A 176 -4.70 -1.36 9.97
N TYR A 177 -5.29 -2.43 9.48
CA TYR A 177 -5.53 -2.62 8.04
C TYR A 177 -7.00 -2.47 7.65
N TYR A 178 -7.90 -2.12 8.57
CA TYR A 178 -9.36 -2.16 8.35
C TYR A 178 -10.04 -0.79 8.45
N GLY A 179 -9.26 0.27 8.28
CA GLY A 179 -9.76 1.62 8.11
C GLY A 179 -9.95 2.43 9.40
N ALA A 180 -9.70 1.88 10.59
CA ALA A 180 -9.89 2.63 11.83
C ALA A 180 -8.96 3.87 11.89
N GLY A 181 -7.70 3.71 11.52
CA GLY A 181 -6.72 4.80 11.53
C GLY A 181 -7.03 5.96 10.59
N LEU A 182 -7.74 5.71 9.49
CA LEU A 182 -8.20 6.74 8.54
C LEU A 182 -9.65 7.17 8.77
N ASN A 183 -10.30 6.67 9.84
CA ASN A 183 -11.70 6.91 10.17
C ASN A 183 -12.68 6.48 9.06
N ILE A 184 -12.37 5.35 8.41
CA ILE A 184 -13.16 4.74 7.33
C ILE A 184 -13.45 3.25 7.57
N PRO A 185 -13.60 2.75 8.82
CA PRO A 185 -13.90 1.33 9.01
C PRO A 185 -15.25 1.00 8.37
N PHE A 186 -15.26 -0.02 7.53
CA PHE A 186 -16.46 -0.43 6.82
C PHE A 186 -16.46 -1.95 6.58
N GLU A 187 -17.64 -2.54 6.62
CA GLU A 187 -17.86 -3.96 6.31
C GLU A 187 -19.26 -4.14 5.73
N ASP A 188 -19.39 -4.96 4.70
CA ASP A 188 -20.67 -5.40 4.17
C ASP A 188 -20.70 -6.91 3.89
N GLU A 189 -21.90 -7.46 3.74
CA GLU A 189 -22.09 -8.89 3.50
C GLU A 189 -21.52 -9.36 2.15
N GLY A 190 -21.55 -8.48 1.14
CA GLY A 190 -21.11 -8.81 -0.23
C GLY A 190 -19.61 -8.84 -0.41
N SER A 191 -18.90 -7.92 0.24
CA SER A 191 -17.45 -7.73 0.03
C SER A 191 -16.60 -7.81 1.30
N GLY A 192 -17.18 -8.07 2.48
CA GLY A 192 -16.47 -8.22 3.75
C GLY A 192 -15.93 -6.90 4.29
N LYS A 193 -14.73 -6.89 4.88
CA LYS A 193 -14.12 -5.69 5.48
C LYS A 193 -13.39 -4.85 4.43
N LEU A 194 -13.46 -3.53 4.54
CA LEU A 194 -12.53 -2.61 3.89
C LEU A 194 -11.10 -2.95 4.34
N THR A 195 -10.13 -2.86 3.41
CA THR A 195 -8.71 -2.92 3.78
C THR A 195 -7.95 -1.71 3.27
N HIS A 196 -6.91 -1.28 4.00
CA HIS A 196 -6.01 -0.21 3.58
C HIS A 196 -4.58 -0.47 4.04
N VAL A 197 -3.62 0.03 3.28
CA VAL A 197 -2.20 -0.03 3.60
C VAL A 197 -1.50 1.26 3.18
N GLY A 198 -0.50 1.70 3.94
CA GLY A 198 0.56 2.56 3.43
C GLY A 198 1.49 1.68 2.59
N GLY A 199 1.45 1.84 1.27
CA GLY A 199 2.19 0.97 0.35
C GLY A 199 3.65 1.39 0.21
N MET A 200 3.87 2.68 0.02
CA MET A 200 5.20 3.28 -0.11
C MET A 200 5.27 4.60 0.63
N CYS A 201 6.43 4.93 1.17
CA CYS A 201 6.67 6.25 1.72
C CYS A 201 8.11 6.69 1.53
N LYS A 202 8.32 8.02 1.53
CA LYS A 202 9.65 8.60 1.43
C LYS A 202 9.72 9.97 2.12
N LEU A 203 10.70 10.15 3.01
CA LEU A 203 11.11 11.47 3.49
C LEU A 203 12.35 11.92 2.73
N GLU A 204 12.22 12.97 1.95
CA GLU A 204 13.31 13.57 1.18
C GLU A 204 13.15 15.10 1.15
N ASN A 205 14.25 15.82 1.30
CA ASN A 205 14.29 17.30 1.26
C ASN A 205 13.28 17.97 2.24
N GLY A 206 13.02 17.35 3.39
CA GLY A 206 12.11 17.88 4.40
C GLY A 206 10.63 17.75 4.04
N VAL A 207 10.30 16.88 3.09
CA VAL A 207 8.90 16.53 2.75
C VAL A 207 8.74 15.02 2.86
N PHE A 208 7.79 14.58 3.66
CA PHE A 208 7.35 13.19 3.71
C PHE A 208 6.20 13.00 2.74
N TRP A 209 6.35 12.05 1.85
CA TRP A 209 5.36 11.56 0.90
C TRP A 209 4.91 10.16 1.31
N GLN A 210 3.62 9.90 1.21
CA GLN A 210 2.96 8.66 1.51
C GLN A 210 2.02 8.27 0.39
N ASP A 211 2.17 7.07 -0.13
CA ASP A 211 1.23 6.39 -1.00
C ASP A 211 0.33 5.47 -0.18
N VAL A 212 -0.97 5.46 -0.47
CA VAL A 212 -1.98 4.67 0.24
C VAL A 212 -2.87 3.93 -0.72
N ASN A 213 -3.05 2.63 -0.50
CA ASN A 213 -3.95 1.78 -1.28
C ASN A 213 -5.10 1.28 -0.39
N ILE A 214 -6.32 1.51 -0.84
CA ILE A 214 -7.56 1.12 -0.15
C ILE A 214 -8.38 0.21 -1.05
N ARG A 215 -8.87 -0.89 -0.49
CA ARG A 215 -9.87 -1.76 -1.13
C ARG A 215 -11.18 -1.56 -0.41
N TYR A 216 -12.07 -0.73 -0.98
CA TYR A 216 -13.31 -0.35 -0.34
C TYR A 216 -14.51 -1.15 -0.88
N ASN A 217 -15.52 -1.26 -0.04
CA ASN A 217 -16.66 -2.13 -0.20
C ASN A 217 -17.62 -1.69 -1.30
N VAL A 218 -18.37 -2.65 -1.87
CA VAL A 218 -19.32 -2.40 -2.95
C VAL A 218 -20.50 -1.50 -2.55
N THR A 219 -20.81 -1.42 -1.27
CA THR A 219 -21.87 -0.53 -0.73
C THR A 219 -21.33 0.73 -0.05
N ALA A 220 -20.01 0.91 -0.01
CA ALA A 220 -19.42 2.11 0.57
C ALA A 220 -19.65 3.33 -0.34
N VAL A 221 -19.85 4.50 0.29
CA VAL A 221 -20.05 5.76 -0.41
C VAL A 221 -18.70 6.47 -0.53
N TYR A 222 -18.19 6.60 -1.74
CA TYR A 222 -16.88 7.18 -2.03
C TYR A 222 -16.67 8.56 -1.42
N GLU A 223 -17.66 9.46 -1.53
CA GLU A 223 -17.58 10.82 -1.02
C GLU A 223 -17.40 10.86 0.51
N VAL A 224 -18.05 9.92 1.23
CA VAL A 224 -17.92 9.80 2.68
C VAL A 224 -16.53 9.30 3.07
N LEU A 225 -15.99 8.33 2.32
CA LEU A 225 -14.62 7.86 2.52
C LEU A 225 -13.63 9.02 2.35
N MET A 226 -13.72 9.76 1.24
CA MET A 226 -12.83 10.88 0.92
C MET A 226 -12.93 12.03 1.92
N GLU A 227 -14.11 12.34 2.43
CA GLU A 227 -14.30 13.34 3.47
C GLU A 227 -13.55 12.94 4.76
N ASN A 228 -13.72 11.71 5.21
CA ASN A 228 -13.09 11.19 6.42
C ASN A 228 -11.57 11.08 6.27
N ILE A 229 -11.07 10.57 5.15
CA ILE A 229 -9.64 10.51 4.81
C ILE A 229 -9.03 11.91 4.85
N THR A 230 -9.63 12.86 4.11
CA THR A 230 -9.11 14.23 4.03
C THR A 230 -9.07 14.90 5.40
N LYS A 231 -10.08 14.69 6.23
CA LYS A 231 -10.15 15.21 7.60
C LYS A 231 -9.05 14.61 8.48
N THR A 232 -8.84 13.30 8.39
CA THR A 232 -7.80 12.60 9.16
C THR A 232 -6.41 13.03 8.73
N LEU A 233 -6.13 13.07 7.43
CA LEU A 233 -4.86 13.56 6.88
C LEU A 233 -4.53 14.97 7.39
N LYS A 234 -5.48 15.90 7.32
CA LYS A 234 -5.31 17.28 7.81
C LYS A 234 -5.05 17.36 9.32
N ALA A 235 -5.69 16.49 10.11
CA ALA A 235 -5.45 16.43 11.56
C ALA A 235 -4.00 16.03 11.89
N HIS A 236 -3.36 15.24 11.04
CA HIS A 236 -1.96 14.83 11.16
C HIS A 236 -0.98 15.71 10.35
N GLY A 237 -1.45 16.83 9.78
CA GLY A 237 -0.62 17.78 9.03
C GLY A 237 -0.28 17.35 7.62
N PHE A 238 -1.00 16.37 7.05
CA PHE A 238 -0.86 15.94 5.66
C PHE A 238 -1.82 16.68 4.74
N GLU A 239 -1.38 16.86 3.50
CA GLU A 239 -2.21 17.30 2.38
C GLU A 239 -2.33 16.18 1.36
N LEU A 240 -3.55 15.89 0.91
CA LEU A 240 -3.81 14.97 -0.18
C LEU A 240 -3.40 15.65 -1.49
N THR A 241 -2.56 15.00 -2.29
CA THR A 241 -1.98 15.58 -3.50
C THR A 241 -2.51 14.96 -4.79
N GLU A 242 -2.81 13.66 -4.77
CA GLU A 242 -3.34 12.93 -5.92
C GLU A 242 -4.29 11.83 -5.42
N ALA A 243 -5.34 11.53 -6.17
CA ALA A 243 -6.23 10.42 -5.87
C ALA A 243 -6.77 9.80 -7.17
N HIS A 244 -6.76 8.47 -7.21
CA HIS A 244 -7.29 7.66 -8.30
C HIS A 244 -8.33 6.70 -7.73
N ASP A 245 -9.47 6.61 -8.40
CA ASP A 245 -10.56 5.72 -8.02
C ASP A 245 -10.93 4.77 -9.16
N SER A 246 -11.03 3.50 -8.82
CA SER A 246 -11.68 2.48 -9.63
C SER A 246 -12.89 1.98 -8.85
N ALA A 247 -14.07 2.37 -9.30
CA ALA A 247 -15.32 2.03 -8.60
C ALA A 247 -15.52 0.52 -8.47
N PRO A 248 -16.16 0.04 -7.38
CA PRO A 248 -16.44 -1.38 -7.20
C PRO A 248 -17.42 -1.89 -8.25
N CYS A 249 -17.31 -3.18 -8.55
CA CYS A 249 -18.21 -3.88 -9.46
C CYS A 249 -18.85 -5.07 -8.75
N PHE A 250 -20.19 -5.17 -8.81
CA PHE A 250 -20.94 -6.25 -8.17
C PHE A 250 -22.17 -6.65 -8.99
#